data_e40d0ecd3effb02ef60aebe51d072ec7
#
_entry.id   e40d0ecd3effb02ef60aebe51d072ec7
#
_cell.length_a   1.000
_cell.length_b   1.000
_cell.length_c   1.000
_cell.angle_alpha   90.00
_cell.angle_beta   90.00
_cell.angle_gamma   90.00
#
_symmetry.space_group_name_H-M   'P 1'
#
loop_
_entity.id
_entity.type
_entity.pdbx_description
1 polymer ?
#
loop_
_entity_poly.entity_id
_entity_poly.type
_entity_poly.pdbx_seq_one_letter_code
_entity_poly.pdbx_strand_id
1 'polypeptide(L)' 'MTTIASLHIGELAYISEESLNEIPLKLLEMGCLPGAEVKLIQIAPLNDPLYICVNGSHLAIRKETAAKIQIIKAK' A
#
# COMPACT_ATOMS: atom_id res chain seq x y z
N MET A 1 3.22 -7.01 12.86
CA MET A 1 3.70 -6.62 11.51
C MET A 1 2.72 -5.64 10.89
N THR A 2 3.23 -4.53 10.36
CA THR A 2 2.38 -3.48 9.80
C THR A 2 2.36 -3.60 8.29
N THR A 3 1.16 -3.66 7.71
CA THR A 3 0.99 -3.77 6.26
C THR A 3 0.06 -2.66 5.76
N ILE A 4 -0.03 -2.55 4.43
CA ILE A 4 -0.93 -1.57 3.84
C ILE A 4 -2.36 -1.78 4.33
N ALA A 5 -2.74 -3.04 4.55
CA ALA A 5 -4.10 -3.35 5.01
C ALA A 5 -4.40 -2.79 6.40
N SER A 6 -3.37 -2.42 7.17
CA SER A 6 -3.57 -1.88 8.52
C SER A 6 -3.58 -0.36 8.56
N LEU A 7 -3.41 0.31 7.41
CA LEU A 7 -3.46 1.76 7.37
C LEU A 7 -4.87 2.28 7.60
N HIS A 8 -4.94 3.47 8.20
CA HIS A 8 -6.20 4.20 8.32
C HIS A 8 -6.29 5.24 7.21
N ILE A 9 -7.51 5.62 6.86
CA ILE A 9 -7.71 6.61 5.81
C ILE A 9 -6.96 7.89 6.17
N GLY A 10 -6.15 8.38 5.23
CA GLY A 10 -5.32 9.57 5.41
C GLY A 10 -3.96 9.30 6.01
N GLU A 11 -3.70 8.09 6.46
CA GLU A 11 -2.44 7.76 7.09
C GLU A 11 -1.35 7.56 6.04
N LEU A 12 -0.15 8.05 6.34
CA LEU A 12 0.99 8.01 5.44
C LEU A 12 2.02 7.01 5.94
N ALA A 13 2.65 6.29 4.99
CA ALA A 13 3.67 5.32 5.33
C ALA A 13 4.63 5.15 4.18
N TYR A 14 5.64 4.32 4.39
CA TYR A 14 6.63 4.00 3.35
C TYR A 14 6.68 2.49 3.19
N ILE A 15 6.81 2.04 1.95
CA ILE A 15 6.86 0.61 1.66
C ILE A 15 8.20 0.05 2.15
N SER A 16 8.15 -1.02 2.94
CA SER A 16 9.33 -1.64 3.49
C SER A 16 10.09 -2.43 2.44
N GLU A 17 11.42 -2.43 2.54
CA GLU A 17 12.25 -3.22 1.65
C GLU A 17 11.98 -4.71 1.80
N GLU A 18 11.47 -5.12 2.94
CA GLU A 18 11.17 -6.53 3.17
C GLU A 18 9.99 -7.02 2.34
N SER A 19 9.23 -6.08 1.74
CA SER A 19 8.07 -6.43 0.95
C SER A 19 8.38 -6.74 -0.51
N LEU A 20 9.63 -6.57 -0.94
CA LEU A 20 9.94 -6.64 -2.36
C LEU A 20 9.41 -7.91 -3.03
N ASN A 21 9.56 -9.05 -2.39
CA ASN A 21 9.13 -10.32 -2.96
C ASN A 21 7.61 -10.54 -2.89
N GLU A 22 6.92 -9.69 -2.15
CA GLU A 22 5.46 -9.81 -1.98
C GLU A 22 4.69 -8.84 -2.88
N ILE A 23 5.38 -7.91 -3.52
CA ILE A 23 4.71 -6.91 -4.34
C ILE A 23 4.54 -7.46 -5.76
N PRO A 24 3.28 -7.56 -6.25
CA PRO A 24 3.05 -8.03 -7.62
C PRO A 24 3.77 -7.16 -8.63
N LEU A 25 4.25 -7.77 -9.70
CA LEU A 25 5.01 -7.05 -10.74
C LEU A 25 4.23 -5.83 -11.25
N LYS A 26 2.94 -5.97 -11.45
CA LYS A 26 2.14 -4.87 -11.96
C LYS A 26 2.21 -3.65 -11.04
N LEU A 27 2.19 -3.88 -9.72
CA LEU A 27 2.30 -2.77 -8.78
C LEU A 27 3.69 -2.19 -8.78
N LEU A 28 4.72 -3.01 -8.94
CA LEU A 28 6.09 -2.51 -9.05
C LEU A 28 6.21 -1.56 -10.24
N GLU A 29 5.58 -1.93 -11.36
CA GLU A 29 5.61 -1.11 -12.56
C GLU A 29 4.87 0.21 -12.36
N MET A 30 3.96 0.27 -11.42
CA MET A 30 3.21 1.48 -11.13
C MET A 30 3.88 2.34 -10.06
N GLY A 31 5.09 1.97 -9.64
CA GLY A 31 5.83 2.77 -8.67
C GLY A 31 5.71 2.29 -7.23
N CYS A 32 5.09 1.14 -7.00
CA CYS A 32 4.92 0.60 -5.67
C CYS A 32 6.21 -0.13 -5.25
N LEU A 33 7.26 0.65 -5.05
CA LEU A 33 8.60 0.14 -4.80
C LEU A 33 8.98 0.34 -3.33
N PRO A 34 9.92 -0.46 -2.81
CA PRO A 34 10.43 -0.23 -1.46
C PRO A 34 10.92 1.21 -1.31
N GLY A 35 10.56 1.83 -0.20
CA GLY A 35 10.90 3.23 0.04
C GLY A 35 9.90 4.23 -0.51
N ALA A 36 8.97 3.78 -1.35
CA ALA A 36 7.97 4.67 -1.91
C ALA A 36 6.96 5.09 -0.83
N GLU A 37 6.50 6.34 -0.95
CA GLU A 37 5.49 6.86 -0.04
C GLU A 37 4.12 6.33 -0.44
N VAL A 38 3.36 5.85 0.55
CA VAL A 38 2.02 5.32 0.31
C VAL A 38 1.05 5.93 1.31
N LYS A 39 -0.12 6.29 0.82
CA LYS A 39 -1.17 6.88 1.64
C LYS A 39 -2.48 6.18 1.34
N LEU A 40 -3.21 5.81 2.39
CA LEU A 40 -4.54 5.22 2.20
C LEU A 40 -5.54 6.35 1.98
N ILE A 41 -6.17 6.35 0.81
CA ILE A 41 -7.11 7.40 0.44
C ILE A 41 -8.53 7.03 0.86
N GLN A 42 -8.92 5.80 0.57
CA GLN A 42 -10.29 5.37 0.83
C GLN A 42 -10.38 3.86 0.84
N ILE A 43 -11.40 3.35 1.52
CA ILE A 43 -11.68 1.92 1.54
C ILE A 43 -13.05 1.73 0.89
N ALA A 44 -13.12 0.84 -0.09
CA ALA A 44 -14.37 0.57 -0.76
C ALA A 44 -15.38 -0.09 0.18
N PRO A 45 -16.68 -0.03 -0.15
CA PRO A 45 -17.67 -0.76 0.61
C PRO A 45 -17.27 -2.22 0.73
N LEU A 46 -17.52 -2.83 1.88
CA LEU A 46 -17.14 -4.20 2.20
C LEU A 46 -15.63 -4.35 2.37
N ASN A 47 -14.91 -3.23 2.53
CA ASN A 47 -13.48 -3.21 2.88
C ASN A 47 -12.56 -3.76 1.80
N ASP A 48 -13.00 -3.79 0.54
CA ASP A 48 -12.18 -4.30 -0.55
C ASP A 48 -12.72 -3.77 -1.88
N PRO A 49 -11.88 -3.17 -2.73
CA PRO A 49 -10.44 -2.94 -2.56
C PRO A 49 -10.13 -1.70 -1.73
N LEU A 50 -8.84 -1.51 -1.47
CA LEU A 50 -8.32 -0.30 -0.84
C LEU A 50 -7.84 0.64 -1.94
N TYR A 51 -8.12 1.92 -1.80
CA TYR A 51 -7.65 2.93 -2.75
C TYR A 51 -6.47 3.65 -2.12
N ILE A 52 -5.31 3.57 -2.76
CA ILE A 52 -4.08 4.13 -2.23
C ILE A 52 -3.45 5.09 -3.23
N CYS A 53 -2.60 5.96 -2.71
CA CYS A 53 -1.79 6.85 -3.53
C CYS A 53 -0.33 6.50 -3.26
N VAL A 54 0.39 6.11 -4.30
CA VAL A 54 1.80 5.75 -4.20
C VAL A 54 2.58 6.67 -5.12
N ASN A 55 3.47 7.49 -4.55
CA ASN A 55 4.27 8.45 -5.32
C ASN A 55 3.39 9.31 -6.25
N GLY A 56 2.22 9.70 -5.77
CA GLY A 56 1.34 10.54 -6.55
C GLY A 56 0.42 9.81 -7.51
N SER A 57 0.57 8.51 -7.65
CA SER A 57 -0.29 7.71 -8.52
C SER A 57 -1.37 7.03 -7.70
N HIS A 58 -2.62 7.14 -8.16
CA HIS A 58 -3.75 6.51 -7.47
C HIS A 58 -4.01 5.14 -8.04
N LEU A 59 -4.13 4.14 -7.17
CA LEU A 59 -4.43 2.79 -7.60
C LEU A 59 -5.33 2.09 -6.60
N ALA A 60 -6.00 1.04 -7.09
CA ALA A 60 -6.81 0.18 -6.23
C ALA A 60 -6.04 -1.12 -6.00
N ILE A 61 -6.03 -1.57 -4.77
CA ILE A 61 -5.29 -2.78 -4.41
C ILE A 61 -6.21 -3.68 -3.58
N ARG A 62 -6.20 -4.97 -3.91
CA ARG A 62 -7.00 -5.92 -3.16
C ARG A 62 -6.51 -6.00 -1.73
N LYS A 63 -7.45 -6.17 -0.81
CA LYS A 63 -7.11 -6.27 0.60
C LYS A 63 -6.13 -7.42 0.85
N GLU A 64 -6.33 -8.52 0.13
CA GLU A 64 -5.46 -9.68 0.26
C GLU A 64 -4.01 -9.32 -0.10
N THR A 65 -3.81 -8.57 -1.17
CA THR A 65 -2.49 -8.13 -1.58
C THR A 65 -1.94 -7.11 -0.60
N ALA A 66 -2.78 -6.19 -0.14
CA ALA A 66 -2.35 -5.16 0.80
C ALA A 66 -1.84 -5.78 2.10
N ALA A 67 -2.42 -6.91 2.50
CA ALA A 67 -2.01 -7.57 3.73
C ALA A 67 -0.62 -8.20 3.64
N LYS A 68 -0.08 -8.33 2.44
CA LYS A 68 1.25 -8.91 2.22
C LYS A 68 2.34 -7.86 2.08
N ILE A 69 1.97 -6.60 1.88
CA ILE A 69 2.95 -5.55 1.65
C ILE A 69 3.24 -4.84 2.96
N GLN A 70 4.43 -5.05 3.49
CA GLN A 70 4.84 -4.46 4.76
C GLN A 70 5.20 -2.99 4.55
N ILE A 71 4.89 -2.19 5.54
CA ILE A 71 5.15 -0.76 5.51
C ILE A 71 5.78 -0.31 6.81
N ILE A 72 6.36 0.89 6.75
CA ILE A 72 6.89 1.57 7.92
C ILE A 72 6.07 2.86 8.03
N LYS A 73 5.35 3.02 9.13
CA LYS A 73 4.49 4.20 9.29
C LYS A 73 5.32 5.46 9.43
N ALA A 74 4.88 6.49 8.74
CA ALA A 74 5.46 7.81 8.88
C ALA A 74 4.94 8.42 10.19
N LYS A 75 5.77 9.25 10.79
CA LYS A 75 5.36 9.93 12.00
C LYS A 75 4.80 11.28 11.72
#